data_2ab29e0dcfaa96caca5b5c6935cdcda2
#
_entry.id   2ab29e0dcfaa96caca5b5c6935cdcda2
#
_cell.length_a   1.000
_cell.length_b   1.000
_cell.length_c   1.000
_cell.angle_alpha   90.00
_cell.angle_beta   90.00
_cell.angle_gamma   90.00
#
_symmetry.space_group_name_H-M   'P 1'
#
loop_
_entity.id
_entity.type
_entity.pdbx_description
1 polymer ?
#
loop_
_entity_poly.entity_id
_entity_poly.type
_entity_poly.pdbx_seq_one_letter_code
_entity_poly.pdbx_strand_id
1 'polypeptide(L)'
;MKREKSIASRRSSLAGLLLLIACAALLVSAKLTPRSVHAQTTLGGPLSGLTSGQLTHFTTGMTQFDFPWDPVHGLGPVYTNTNCNNCHAVPVFGGYNTKNRVTLFGTLNSDGSFNQLTSEGGPQLQPLTVAKFIPGCTVVGEFIPTDATIIGQRLPPPLFGDGLIDNIDDSAIIANAVNKGMGIQGSVNMVTDWNGNMRVGRFGQKAQNASLLQTVALAFGHDIGITNPVVTTEDCPQGNCSIPGNCVRRSELNDMNGVETVQMYDFLVYLAPNTPGTGNSNGQALFNSIGCALCHLPSYTTDLNVAIPVDFLGHVNGPPILPLSNQPVNLYSDLLIHDMGPGLADNIPQGEASGSQWRTTPLWGLSFRTVYLHDGRTTNLTKAITMHGGEATQVINAFKALSPADQADLLAFIQSL
;
A
#
# COMPACT_ATOMS: atom_id res chain seq x y z
N MET A 1 -84.67 -1.71 29.88
CA MET A 1 -83.87 -2.94 30.08
C MET A 1 -83.12 -3.29 28.81
N LYS A 2 -81.86 -3.62 28.88
CA LYS A 2 -80.91 -3.98 27.85
C LYS A 2 -80.28 -2.79 27.13
N ARG A 3 -78.97 -2.59 26.98
CA ARG A 3 -77.71 -3.17 27.48
C ARG A 3 -76.62 -2.18 27.01
N GLU A 4 -76.12 -1.44 27.91
CA GLU A 4 -74.81 -0.86 27.69
C GLU A 4 -73.75 -1.92 28.04
N LYS A 5 -72.99 -2.42 27.10
CA LYS A 5 -71.71 -3.07 27.27
C LYS A 5 -70.94 -3.05 25.98
N SER A 6 -69.68 -2.68 26.06
CA SER A 6 -68.61 -2.92 25.10
C SER A 6 -68.21 -1.76 24.19
N ILE A 7 -67.61 -0.69 24.75
CA ILE A 7 -66.71 0.20 23.99
C ILE A 7 -65.37 0.39 24.71
N ALA A 8 -65.17 -0.14 25.92
CA ALA A 8 -63.93 0.08 26.67
C ALA A 8 -62.76 -0.84 26.37
N SER A 9 -62.96 -1.93 25.55
CA SER A 9 -61.94 -2.97 25.31
C SER A 9 -61.07 -2.78 24.04
N ARG A 10 -61.37 -1.79 23.16
CA ARG A 10 -60.58 -1.54 21.94
C ARG A 10 -59.55 -0.41 21.99
N ARG A 11 -59.55 0.39 23.06
CA ARG A 11 -58.59 1.50 23.18
C ARG A 11 -57.25 1.11 23.85
N SER A 12 -57.23 0.03 24.62
CA SER A 12 -56.00 -0.46 25.26
C SER A 12 -55.07 -1.25 24.35
N SER A 13 -55.58 -1.84 23.27
CA SER A 13 -54.76 -2.62 22.32
C SER A 13 -54.00 -1.75 21.31
N LEU A 14 -54.51 -0.56 20.95
CA LEU A 14 -53.81 0.34 20.04
C LEU A 14 -52.68 1.10 20.72
N ALA A 15 -52.78 1.43 22.01
CA ALA A 15 -51.73 2.11 22.74
C ALA A 15 -50.52 1.21 23.01
N GLY A 16 -50.74 -0.09 23.27
CA GLY A 16 -49.69 -1.08 23.43
C GLY A 16 -48.91 -1.38 22.12
N LEU A 17 -49.60 -1.37 20.97
CA LEU A 17 -48.97 -1.61 19.69
C LEU A 17 -48.13 -0.40 19.19
N LEU A 18 -48.58 0.80 19.46
CA LEU A 18 -47.80 2.03 19.14
C LEU A 18 -46.57 2.18 20.04
N LEU A 19 -46.59 1.73 21.28
CA LEU A 19 -45.39 1.74 22.16
C LEU A 19 -44.35 0.70 21.73
N LEU A 20 -44.77 -0.47 21.25
CA LEU A 20 -43.87 -1.51 20.75
C LEU A 20 -43.22 -1.10 19.41
N ILE A 21 -43.92 -0.38 18.56
CA ILE A 21 -43.38 0.13 17.30
C ILE A 21 -42.38 1.29 17.55
N ALA A 22 -42.68 2.14 18.55
CA ALA A 22 -41.75 3.21 18.94
C ALA A 22 -40.46 2.68 19.61
N CYS A 23 -40.52 1.61 20.40
CA CYS A 23 -39.34 0.95 20.95
C CYS A 23 -38.52 0.19 19.91
N ALA A 24 -39.19 -0.43 18.89
CA ALA A 24 -38.47 -1.09 17.78
C ALA A 24 -37.79 -0.08 16.84
N ALA A 25 -38.35 1.12 16.65
CA ALA A 25 -37.75 2.18 15.86
C ALA A 25 -36.54 2.85 16.54
N LEU A 26 -36.45 2.81 17.88
CA LEU A 26 -35.30 3.33 18.63
C LEU A 26 -34.11 2.41 18.71
N LEU A 27 -34.26 1.14 18.33
CA LEU A 27 -33.15 0.15 18.33
C LEU A 27 -32.40 0.03 16.98
N VAL A 28 -32.83 0.71 15.91
CA VAL A 28 -32.25 0.59 14.57
C VAL A 28 -31.33 1.76 14.19
N SER A 29 -31.10 2.73 15.07
CA SER A 29 -30.26 3.89 14.77
C SER A 29 -29.03 4.03 15.68
N ALA A 30 -28.49 2.95 16.22
CA ALA A 30 -27.12 2.95 16.66
C ALA A 30 -26.25 3.01 15.40
N LYS A 31 -25.98 4.21 14.89
CA LYS A 31 -24.86 4.43 13.96
C LYS A 31 -23.64 3.88 14.68
N LEU A 32 -23.10 2.76 14.20
CA LEU A 32 -21.81 2.28 14.63
C LEU A 32 -20.81 3.40 14.32
N THR A 33 -20.52 4.22 15.33
CA THR A 33 -19.46 5.22 15.20
C THR A 33 -18.14 4.49 15.03
N PRO A 34 -17.29 4.90 14.07
CA PRO A 34 -15.97 4.33 13.96
C PRO A 34 -15.27 4.34 15.31
N ARG A 35 -14.72 3.20 15.70
CA ARG A 35 -13.96 3.08 16.94
C ARG A 35 -12.61 3.74 16.68
N SER A 36 -12.30 4.86 17.35
CA SER A 36 -10.99 5.47 17.22
C SER A 36 -9.91 4.51 17.72
N VAL A 37 -8.94 4.20 16.86
CA VAL A 37 -7.67 3.59 17.31
C VAL A 37 -7.00 4.62 18.21
N HIS A 38 -6.65 4.23 19.42
CA HIS A 38 -5.85 5.09 20.28
C HIS A 38 -4.54 5.36 19.56
N ALA A 39 -4.19 6.63 19.44
CA ALA A 39 -3.00 7.04 18.73
C ALA A 39 -1.78 6.21 19.17
N GLN A 40 -1.05 5.64 18.21
CA GLN A 40 0.20 4.96 18.50
C GLN A 40 1.19 5.98 19.04
N THR A 41 1.75 5.73 20.20
CA THR A 41 2.72 6.63 20.84
C THR A 41 4.14 6.46 20.32
N THR A 42 4.41 5.34 19.64
CA THR A 42 5.74 5.00 19.14
C THR A 42 5.68 4.66 17.65
N LEU A 43 6.33 5.46 16.82
CA LEU A 43 6.47 5.19 15.39
C LEU A 43 7.19 3.85 15.17
N GLY A 44 6.71 3.03 14.22
CA GLY A 44 7.22 1.68 13.98
C GLY A 44 6.73 0.62 14.96
N GLY A 45 5.87 0.99 15.91
CA GLY A 45 5.26 0.05 16.84
C GLY A 45 3.97 -0.57 16.32
N PRO A 46 3.39 -1.54 17.08
CA PRO A 46 2.17 -2.23 16.69
C PRO A 46 0.92 -1.37 16.88
N LEU A 47 -0.15 -1.72 16.18
CA LEU A 47 -1.50 -1.22 16.45
C LEU A 47 -1.86 -1.43 17.92
N SER A 48 -2.57 -0.47 18.51
CA SER A 48 -3.08 -0.62 19.87
C SER A 48 -4.26 -1.60 19.91
N GLY A 49 -4.38 -2.34 21.03
CA GLY A 49 -5.46 -3.29 21.23
C GLY A 49 -5.23 -4.68 20.62
N LEU A 50 -4.01 -4.98 20.20
CA LEU A 50 -3.63 -6.35 19.81
C LEU A 50 -3.69 -7.30 21.01
N THR A 51 -4.10 -8.54 20.77
CA THR A 51 -3.98 -9.63 21.73
C THR A 51 -2.50 -10.01 21.92
N SER A 52 -2.19 -10.76 22.99
CA SER A 52 -0.82 -11.26 23.20
C SER A 52 -0.32 -12.13 22.04
N GLY A 53 -1.19 -12.95 21.42
CA GLY A 53 -0.85 -13.73 20.23
C GLY A 53 -0.50 -12.85 19.04
N GLN A 54 -1.34 -11.87 18.71
CA GLN A 54 -1.08 -10.92 17.63
C GLN A 54 0.20 -10.10 17.86
N LEU A 55 0.47 -9.73 19.12
CA LEU A 55 1.70 -9.03 19.47
C LEU A 55 2.93 -9.93 19.28
N THR A 56 2.82 -11.24 19.55
CA THR A 56 3.87 -12.22 19.26
C THR A 56 4.10 -12.32 17.74
N HIS A 57 3.04 -12.41 16.94
CA HIS A 57 3.12 -12.40 15.48
C HIS A 57 3.84 -11.15 14.96
N PHE A 58 3.43 -9.96 15.43
CA PHE A 58 4.10 -8.71 15.10
C PHE A 58 5.61 -8.73 15.40
N THR A 59 6.00 -9.18 16.60
CA THR A 59 7.42 -9.17 17.02
C THR A 59 8.25 -10.23 16.28
N THR A 60 7.68 -11.40 16.00
CA THR A 60 8.31 -12.42 15.17
C THR A 60 8.53 -11.92 13.76
N GLY A 61 7.51 -11.32 13.15
CA GLY A 61 7.60 -10.75 11.81
C GLY A 61 8.59 -9.58 11.72
N MET A 62 8.67 -8.73 12.76
CA MET A 62 9.67 -7.66 12.83
C MET A 62 11.10 -8.23 12.85
N THR A 63 11.31 -9.38 13.48
CA THR A 63 12.61 -10.07 13.47
C THR A 63 12.94 -10.59 12.07
N GLN A 64 11.97 -11.15 11.35
CA GLN A 64 12.15 -11.59 9.97
C GLN A 64 12.39 -10.42 9.01
N PHE A 65 11.75 -9.28 9.24
CA PHE A 65 11.93 -8.07 8.44
C PHE A 65 13.36 -7.53 8.45
N ASP A 66 14.08 -7.73 9.56
CA ASP A 66 15.50 -7.35 9.71
C ASP A 66 16.48 -8.52 9.49
N PHE A 67 15.98 -9.73 9.26
CA PHE A 67 16.82 -10.90 9.10
C PHE A 67 17.73 -10.75 7.87
N PRO A 68 19.06 -10.89 8.01
CA PRO A 68 20.00 -10.80 6.91
C PRO A 68 20.05 -12.12 6.15
N TRP A 69 19.26 -12.22 5.09
CA TRP A 69 19.18 -13.42 4.25
C TRP A 69 20.51 -13.73 3.59
N ASP A 70 20.85 -15.00 3.55
CA ASP A 70 22.04 -15.55 2.94
C ASP A 70 21.70 -16.84 2.14
N PRO A 71 22.64 -17.40 1.36
CA PRO A 71 22.34 -18.60 0.56
C PRO A 71 21.98 -19.84 1.38
N VAL A 72 22.31 -19.89 2.69
CA VAL A 72 21.92 -21.00 3.57
C VAL A 72 20.43 -20.88 3.90
N HIS A 73 19.92 -19.67 3.96
CA HIS A 73 18.53 -19.36 4.28
C HIS A 73 17.70 -19.01 3.04
N GLY A 74 18.13 -19.42 1.83
CA GLY A 74 17.33 -19.33 0.62
C GLY A 74 17.54 -18.06 -0.22
N LEU A 75 18.48 -17.16 0.13
CA LEU A 75 18.81 -16.01 -0.71
C LEU A 75 19.05 -16.47 -2.15
N GLY A 76 18.30 -15.89 -3.08
CA GLY A 76 18.28 -16.33 -4.46
C GLY A 76 19.55 -16.06 -5.24
N PRO A 77 19.66 -16.59 -6.46
CA PRO A 77 20.89 -16.48 -7.26
C PRO A 77 21.23 -15.03 -7.55
N VAL A 78 20.23 -14.18 -7.79
CA VAL A 78 20.34 -12.73 -7.92
C VAL A 78 19.31 -12.05 -7.00
N TYR A 79 19.60 -10.84 -6.56
CA TYR A 79 18.75 -10.09 -5.64
C TYR A 79 19.09 -8.60 -5.63
N THR A 80 18.19 -7.79 -5.09
CA THR A 80 18.37 -6.34 -4.92
C THR A 80 19.00 -6.02 -3.57
N ASN A 81 18.59 -6.75 -2.51
CA ASN A 81 19.08 -6.57 -1.14
C ASN A 81 18.98 -7.86 -0.33
N THR A 82 19.55 -7.87 0.88
CA THR A 82 19.59 -9.05 1.76
C THR A 82 18.61 -8.99 2.93
N ASN A 83 17.88 -7.90 3.12
CA ASN A 83 16.76 -7.80 4.06
C ASN A 83 15.83 -6.64 3.71
N CYS A 84 14.62 -6.64 4.28
CA CYS A 84 13.62 -5.62 4.00
C CYS A 84 13.97 -4.28 4.66
N ASN A 85 14.57 -4.33 5.87
CA ASN A 85 14.93 -3.14 6.63
C ASN A 85 15.98 -2.26 5.92
N ASN A 86 16.84 -2.82 5.08
CA ASN A 86 17.78 -2.04 4.27
C ASN A 86 17.10 -1.05 3.33
N CYS A 87 15.86 -1.33 2.93
CA CYS A 87 15.06 -0.46 2.07
C CYS A 87 13.94 0.28 2.84
N HIS A 88 13.54 -0.22 4.01
CA HIS A 88 12.40 0.31 4.78
C HIS A 88 12.81 0.66 6.24
N ALA A 89 13.91 1.44 6.41
CA ALA A 89 14.52 1.71 7.72
C ALA A 89 14.32 3.14 8.25
N VAL A 90 13.89 4.10 7.44
CA VAL A 90 13.90 5.53 7.84
C VAL A 90 12.47 6.01 8.09
N PRO A 91 12.19 6.62 9.25
CA PRO A 91 13.09 6.85 10.39
C PRO A 91 13.26 5.62 11.30
N VAL A 92 12.42 4.58 11.14
CA VAL A 92 12.41 3.31 11.88
C VAL A 92 11.95 2.16 10.98
N PHE A 93 11.93 0.93 11.48
CA PHE A 93 11.43 -0.26 10.77
C PHE A 93 10.03 -0.02 10.18
N GLY A 94 9.84 -0.41 8.92
CA GLY A 94 8.63 -0.12 8.15
C GLY A 94 8.61 1.27 7.51
N GLY A 95 9.68 2.05 7.65
CA GLY A 95 9.80 3.36 7.02
C GLY A 95 10.14 3.31 5.53
N TYR A 96 10.82 4.34 5.05
CA TYR A 96 11.27 4.45 3.65
C TYR A 96 12.81 4.48 3.59
N ASN A 97 13.35 4.68 2.39
CA ASN A 97 14.79 4.88 2.20
C ASN A 97 15.04 6.10 1.32
N THR A 98 16.22 6.72 1.49
CA THR A 98 16.63 7.88 0.71
C THR A 98 17.68 7.55 -0.37
N LYS A 99 18.26 6.36 -0.32
CA LYS A 99 19.39 5.94 -1.16
C LYS A 99 19.07 4.74 -2.04
N ASN A 100 18.50 3.69 -1.45
CA ASN A 100 18.20 2.45 -2.18
C ASN A 100 16.98 2.70 -3.08
N ARG A 101 17.16 2.45 -4.36
CA ARG A 101 16.09 2.54 -5.36
C ARG A 101 16.01 1.23 -6.10
N VAL A 102 14.80 0.79 -6.37
CA VAL A 102 14.55 -0.26 -7.34
C VAL A 102 14.67 0.36 -8.73
N THR A 103 15.46 -0.26 -9.59
CA THR A 103 15.59 0.12 -10.99
C THR A 103 14.77 -0.84 -11.84
N LEU A 104 13.88 -0.28 -12.65
CA LEU A 104 13.10 -1.01 -13.64
C LEU A 104 13.59 -0.61 -15.03
N PHE A 105 13.54 -1.54 -15.98
CA PHE A 105 13.93 -1.28 -17.35
C PHE A 105 13.07 -2.02 -18.36
N GLY A 106 13.13 -1.58 -19.60
CA GLY A 106 12.44 -2.19 -20.73
C GLY A 106 12.67 -1.39 -21.99
N THR A 107 11.94 -1.72 -23.04
CA THR A 107 11.97 -1.02 -24.34
C THR A 107 10.58 -0.95 -24.93
N LEU A 108 10.42 -0.27 -26.06
CA LEU A 108 9.17 -0.31 -26.82
C LEU A 108 9.33 -1.25 -28.00
N ASN A 109 8.33 -2.09 -28.23
CA ASN A 109 8.17 -2.84 -29.46
C ASN A 109 7.87 -1.88 -30.64
N SER A 110 7.96 -2.38 -31.86
CA SER A 110 7.65 -1.59 -33.06
C SER A 110 6.21 -1.09 -33.15
N ASP A 111 5.29 -1.72 -32.44
CA ASP A 111 3.89 -1.31 -32.34
C ASP A 111 3.63 -0.30 -31.20
N GLY A 112 4.69 0.10 -30.47
CA GLY A 112 4.62 1.03 -29.33
C GLY A 112 4.23 0.39 -28.00
N SER A 113 4.00 -0.94 -27.94
CA SER A 113 3.76 -1.65 -26.68
C SER A 113 5.05 -1.77 -25.86
N PHE A 114 4.91 -1.77 -24.53
CA PHE A 114 6.06 -1.93 -23.63
C PHE A 114 6.53 -3.37 -23.58
N ASN A 115 7.82 -3.59 -23.79
CA ASN A 115 8.50 -4.86 -23.63
C ASN A 115 9.35 -4.82 -22.35
N GLN A 116 9.05 -5.73 -21.44
CA GLN A 116 9.72 -5.84 -20.14
C GLN A 116 11.13 -6.45 -20.23
N LEU A 117 11.57 -6.91 -21.39
CA LEU A 117 12.88 -7.57 -21.60
C LEU A 117 13.10 -8.75 -20.62
N THR A 118 12.07 -9.55 -20.38
CA THR A 118 12.14 -10.69 -19.45
C THR A 118 13.16 -11.75 -19.86
N SER A 119 13.41 -11.89 -21.17
CA SER A 119 14.49 -12.74 -21.70
C SER A 119 15.90 -12.21 -21.40
N GLU A 120 16.01 -11.03 -20.82
CA GLU A 120 17.26 -10.35 -20.47
C GLU A 120 17.32 -9.94 -19.00
N GLY A 121 16.44 -10.53 -18.15
CA GLY A 121 16.38 -10.29 -16.71
C GLY A 121 15.43 -9.16 -16.26
N GLY A 122 14.68 -8.55 -17.21
CA GLY A 122 13.74 -7.48 -16.85
C GLY A 122 12.41 -8.01 -16.25
N PRO A 123 11.58 -7.13 -15.74
CA PRO A 123 11.72 -5.67 -15.75
C PRO A 123 12.53 -5.07 -14.57
N GLN A 124 12.83 -5.83 -13.51
CA GLN A 124 13.53 -5.34 -12.32
C GLN A 124 15.01 -5.76 -12.36
N LEU A 125 15.89 -4.81 -12.14
CA LEU A 125 17.33 -5.04 -12.06
C LEU A 125 17.70 -5.64 -10.69
N GLN A 126 18.34 -6.81 -10.69
CA GLN A 126 18.87 -7.49 -9.51
C GLN A 126 20.42 -7.56 -9.58
N PRO A 127 21.12 -6.50 -9.19
CA PRO A 127 22.55 -6.35 -9.46
C PRO A 127 23.46 -7.17 -8.54
N LEU A 128 22.90 -7.75 -7.47
CA LEU A 128 23.67 -8.54 -6.49
C LEU A 128 23.50 -10.03 -6.78
N THR A 129 24.51 -10.83 -6.40
CA THR A 129 24.53 -12.27 -6.64
C THR A 129 25.08 -13.05 -5.45
N VAL A 130 24.59 -14.29 -5.28
CA VAL A 130 25.09 -15.23 -4.26
C VAL A 130 26.53 -15.67 -4.50
N ALA A 131 27.11 -15.43 -5.66
CA ALA A 131 28.50 -15.79 -5.98
C ALA A 131 29.52 -15.23 -4.98
N LYS A 132 29.19 -14.08 -4.34
CA LYS A 132 30.05 -13.51 -3.29
C LYS A 132 30.08 -14.34 -1.99
N PHE A 133 29.11 -15.23 -1.77
CA PHE A 133 29.02 -16.09 -0.59
C PHE A 133 29.40 -17.53 -0.88
N ILE A 134 29.28 -17.99 -2.13
CA ILE A 134 29.41 -19.39 -2.53
C ILE A 134 30.66 -19.55 -3.42
N PRO A 135 31.77 -20.12 -2.89
CA PRO A 135 32.95 -20.43 -3.72
C PRO A 135 32.61 -21.31 -4.92
N GLY A 136 33.04 -20.90 -6.10
CA GLY A 136 32.80 -21.63 -7.33
C GLY A 136 31.44 -21.39 -7.99
N CYS A 137 30.57 -20.60 -7.37
CA CYS A 137 29.38 -20.09 -8.06
C CYS A 137 29.78 -19.04 -9.11
N THR A 138 29.25 -19.19 -10.33
CA THR A 138 29.60 -18.34 -11.49
C THR A 138 28.46 -17.43 -11.93
N VAL A 139 27.37 -17.36 -11.16
CA VAL A 139 26.26 -16.44 -11.44
C VAL A 139 26.74 -15.01 -11.31
N VAL A 140 26.47 -14.20 -12.32
CA VAL A 140 26.77 -12.76 -12.34
C VAL A 140 25.52 -11.98 -11.99
N GLY A 141 25.69 -10.90 -11.24
CA GLY A 141 24.59 -9.96 -10.99
C GLY A 141 24.13 -9.31 -12.28
N GLU A 142 22.89 -8.92 -12.33
CA GLU A 142 22.28 -8.36 -13.52
C GLU A 142 22.83 -6.96 -13.84
N PHE A 143 22.74 -6.60 -15.11
CA PHE A 143 23.05 -5.28 -15.65
C PHE A 143 21.95 -4.87 -16.63
N ILE A 144 21.80 -3.58 -16.86
CA ILE A 144 20.81 -3.04 -17.80
C ILE A 144 21.26 -3.40 -19.23
N PRO A 145 20.44 -4.15 -20.00
CA PRO A 145 20.74 -4.50 -21.38
C PRO A 145 20.90 -3.27 -22.28
N THR A 146 21.68 -3.40 -23.36
CA THR A 146 21.96 -2.28 -24.28
C THR A 146 20.75 -1.82 -25.10
N ASP A 147 19.76 -2.67 -25.26
CA ASP A 147 18.49 -2.40 -25.94
C ASP A 147 17.39 -1.90 -25.01
N ALA A 148 17.64 -1.84 -23.71
CA ALA A 148 16.78 -1.16 -22.75
C ALA A 148 16.82 0.36 -22.99
N THR A 149 15.75 0.88 -23.58
CA THR A 149 15.61 2.32 -23.90
C THR A 149 14.81 3.09 -22.86
N ILE A 150 14.11 2.38 -21.98
CA ILE A 150 13.30 2.94 -20.89
C ILE A 150 13.87 2.43 -19.57
N ILE A 151 14.23 3.37 -18.71
CA ILE A 151 14.78 3.09 -17.37
C ILE A 151 14.06 3.96 -16.35
N GLY A 152 13.46 3.33 -15.35
CA GLY A 152 12.77 3.99 -14.25
C GLY A 152 13.41 3.64 -12.91
N GLN A 153 13.45 4.61 -12.00
CA GLN A 153 13.87 4.39 -10.61
C GLN A 153 12.72 4.69 -9.65
N ARG A 154 12.57 3.85 -8.65
CA ARG A 154 11.52 4.02 -7.63
C ARG A 154 12.09 3.86 -6.23
N LEU A 155 11.69 4.76 -5.34
CA LEU A 155 12.00 4.64 -3.92
C LEU A 155 11.03 3.67 -3.25
N PRO A 156 11.51 2.83 -2.33
CA PRO A 156 10.64 2.06 -1.44
C PRO A 156 9.72 3.01 -0.65
N PRO A 157 8.40 2.80 -0.66
CA PRO A 157 7.47 3.61 0.12
C PRO A 157 7.54 3.27 1.60
N PRO A 158 7.08 4.15 2.52
CA PRO A 158 6.82 3.74 3.89
C PRO A 158 5.66 2.74 3.93
N LEU A 159 5.73 1.80 4.89
CA LEU A 159 4.80 0.67 5.05
C LEU A 159 3.87 0.85 6.26
N PHE A 160 3.96 1.99 6.96
CA PHE A 160 3.13 2.28 8.13
C PHE A 160 1.66 2.25 7.78
N GLY A 161 0.88 1.42 8.50
CA GLY A 161 -0.56 1.35 8.33
C GLY A 161 -1.03 0.57 7.09
N ASP A 162 -0.14 -0.13 6.38
CA ASP A 162 -0.52 -0.91 5.20
C ASP A 162 -1.57 -1.98 5.51
N GLY A 163 -1.58 -2.53 6.73
CA GLY A 163 -2.65 -3.44 7.17
C GLY A 163 -4.03 -2.79 7.25
N LEU A 164 -4.11 -1.48 7.52
CA LEU A 164 -5.38 -0.76 7.44
C LEU A 164 -5.78 -0.51 5.98
N ILE A 165 -4.83 -0.18 5.10
CA ILE A 165 -5.08 0.00 3.67
C ILE A 165 -5.58 -1.31 3.04
N ASP A 166 -5.00 -2.46 3.42
CA ASP A 166 -5.38 -3.78 2.93
C ASP A 166 -6.86 -4.10 3.19
N ASN A 167 -7.42 -3.53 4.25
CA ASN A 167 -8.77 -3.79 4.74
C ASN A 167 -9.80 -2.67 4.40
N ILE A 168 -9.48 -1.79 3.47
CA ILE A 168 -10.46 -0.89 2.85
C ILE A 168 -11.22 -1.69 1.78
N ASP A 169 -12.56 -1.62 1.79
CA ASP A 169 -13.39 -2.30 0.79
C ASP A 169 -13.08 -1.81 -0.63
N ASP A 170 -13.00 -2.74 -1.60
CA ASP A 170 -12.75 -2.42 -3.01
C ASP A 170 -13.80 -1.43 -3.54
N SER A 171 -15.08 -1.58 -3.12
CA SER A 171 -16.17 -0.68 -3.52
C SER A 171 -15.98 0.75 -3.03
N ALA A 172 -15.36 0.94 -1.87
CA ALA A 172 -15.06 2.27 -1.33
C ALA A 172 -13.98 2.99 -2.17
N ILE A 173 -13.01 2.25 -2.72
CA ILE A 173 -12.00 2.80 -3.64
C ILE A 173 -12.64 3.10 -5.00
N ILE A 174 -13.41 2.16 -5.56
CA ILE A 174 -14.12 2.32 -6.84
C ILE A 174 -15.05 3.53 -6.82
N ALA A 175 -15.74 3.77 -5.71
CA ALA A 175 -16.66 4.91 -5.57
C ALA A 175 -15.97 6.28 -5.74
N ASN A 176 -14.64 6.37 -5.58
CA ASN A 176 -13.86 7.58 -5.80
C ASN A 176 -13.39 7.77 -7.25
N ALA A 177 -13.53 6.75 -8.12
CA ALA A 177 -13.16 6.82 -9.54
C ALA A 177 -14.25 7.54 -10.36
N VAL A 178 -14.51 8.78 -10.01
CA VAL A 178 -15.53 9.64 -10.63
C VAL A 178 -14.94 11.00 -11.00
N ASN A 179 -15.57 11.71 -11.92
CA ASN A 179 -15.17 13.07 -12.22
C ASN A 179 -15.37 13.97 -10.99
N LYS A 180 -14.29 14.47 -10.42
CA LYS A 180 -14.26 15.29 -9.21
C LYS A 180 -14.20 16.80 -9.53
N GLY A 181 -14.26 17.20 -10.81
CA GLY A 181 -14.00 18.56 -11.27
C GLY A 181 -12.50 18.85 -11.42
N MET A 182 -12.17 20.06 -11.85
CA MET A 182 -10.79 20.53 -12.05
C MET A 182 -9.92 19.63 -12.96
N GLY A 183 -10.55 18.81 -13.82
CA GLY A 183 -9.86 17.85 -14.67
C GLY A 183 -9.43 16.56 -13.97
N ILE A 184 -9.84 16.36 -12.73
CA ILE A 184 -9.49 15.19 -11.91
C ILE A 184 -10.59 14.12 -12.01
N GLN A 185 -10.19 12.92 -12.34
CA GLN A 185 -11.06 11.76 -12.33
C GLN A 185 -10.42 10.59 -11.58
N GLY A 186 -9.21 10.21 -11.96
CA GLY A 186 -8.54 9.00 -11.51
C GLY A 186 -9.21 7.73 -12.03
N SER A 187 -8.55 6.61 -11.88
CA SER A 187 -9.09 5.29 -12.19
C SER A 187 -8.54 4.25 -11.20
N VAL A 188 -9.26 3.13 -11.05
CA VAL A 188 -8.71 1.96 -10.37
C VAL A 188 -7.72 1.25 -11.29
N ASN A 189 -6.70 0.62 -10.74
CA ASN A 189 -5.91 -0.38 -11.46
C ASN A 189 -6.47 -1.75 -11.10
N MET A 190 -7.18 -2.39 -12.03
CA MET A 190 -7.70 -3.74 -11.81
C MET A 190 -6.59 -4.75 -12.03
N VAL A 191 -6.33 -5.58 -11.03
CA VAL A 191 -5.22 -6.53 -11.03
C VAL A 191 -5.65 -7.90 -10.54
N THR A 192 -4.93 -8.93 -10.94
CA THR A 192 -5.17 -10.30 -10.47
C THR A 192 -4.47 -10.49 -9.12
N ASP A 193 -5.21 -10.94 -8.11
CA ASP A 193 -4.64 -11.35 -6.83
C ASP A 193 -3.95 -12.72 -6.94
N TRP A 194 -3.27 -13.14 -5.88
CA TRP A 194 -2.56 -14.42 -5.85
C TRP A 194 -3.48 -15.65 -5.94
N ASN A 195 -4.79 -15.50 -5.74
CA ASN A 195 -5.80 -16.55 -5.93
C ASN A 195 -6.41 -16.56 -7.34
N GLY A 196 -5.99 -15.66 -8.22
CA GLY A 196 -6.49 -15.53 -9.57
C GLY A 196 -7.76 -14.66 -9.71
N ASN A 197 -8.20 -13.96 -8.66
CA ASN A 197 -9.36 -13.09 -8.71
C ASN A 197 -8.97 -11.68 -9.16
N MET A 198 -9.84 -11.04 -9.94
CA MET A 198 -9.71 -9.62 -10.27
C MET A 198 -10.10 -8.77 -9.05
N ARG A 199 -9.19 -7.94 -8.59
CA ARG A 199 -9.34 -7.05 -7.42
C ARG A 199 -8.84 -5.64 -7.74
N VAL A 200 -9.24 -4.68 -6.90
CA VAL A 200 -8.69 -3.32 -6.95
C VAL A 200 -7.27 -3.31 -6.39
N GLY A 201 -6.32 -2.93 -7.22
CA GLY A 201 -4.94 -2.70 -6.80
C GLY A 201 -4.84 -1.50 -5.86
N ARG A 202 -4.01 -1.62 -4.83
CA ARG A 202 -3.83 -0.59 -3.79
C ARG A 202 -2.42 -0.46 -3.28
N PHE A 203 -1.55 -1.42 -3.58
CA PHE A 203 -0.13 -1.41 -3.19
C PHE A 203 0.78 -1.24 -4.41
N GLY A 204 2.02 -0.83 -4.14
CA GLY A 204 2.97 -0.43 -5.15
C GLY A 204 2.75 1.00 -5.64
N GLN A 205 3.71 1.53 -6.40
CA GLN A 205 3.70 2.92 -6.89
C GLN A 205 2.60 3.18 -7.94
N LYS A 206 2.14 2.14 -8.61
CA LYS A 206 1.09 2.19 -9.64
C LYS A 206 -0.16 1.38 -9.26
N ALA A 207 -0.36 1.11 -7.96
CA ALA A 207 -1.46 0.26 -7.49
C ALA A 207 -1.49 -1.11 -8.19
N GLN A 208 -0.33 -1.71 -8.44
CA GLN A 208 -0.20 -2.94 -9.21
C GLN A 208 -0.42 -4.22 -8.41
N ASN A 209 -0.61 -4.14 -7.09
CA ASN A 209 -0.86 -5.29 -6.21
C ASN A 209 -2.17 -5.10 -5.44
N ALA A 210 -2.96 -6.17 -5.36
CA ALA A 210 -4.30 -6.14 -4.76
C ALA A 210 -4.28 -6.25 -3.23
N SER A 211 -3.33 -6.98 -2.65
CA SER A 211 -3.25 -7.25 -1.22
C SER A 211 -1.84 -7.07 -0.66
N LEU A 212 -1.78 -6.85 0.65
CA LEU A 212 -0.51 -6.74 1.36
C LEU A 212 0.28 -8.05 1.33
N LEU A 213 -0.39 -9.21 1.51
CA LEU A 213 0.25 -10.52 1.44
C LEU A 213 0.91 -10.78 0.08
N GLN A 214 0.21 -10.48 -1.01
CA GLN A 214 0.77 -10.56 -2.36
C GLN A 214 1.96 -9.62 -2.53
N THR A 215 1.86 -8.40 -2.02
CA THR A 215 2.95 -7.41 -2.11
C THR A 215 4.21 -7.89 -1.40
N VAL A 216 4.07 -8.45 -0.19
CA VAL A 216 5.17 -9.04 0.57
C VAL A 216 5.78 -10.23 -0.18
N ALA A 217 4.96 -11.12 -0.72
CA ALA A 217 5.42 -12.28 -1.47
C ALA A 217 6.21 -11.90 -2.73
N LEU A 218 5.73 -10.90 -3.49
CA LEU A 218 6.43 -10.40 -4.68
C LEU A 218 7.75 -9.72 -4.33
N ALA A 219 7.77 -8.89 -3.27
CA ALA A 219 9.00 -8.26 -2.80
C ALA A 219 10.01 -9.31 -2.30
N PHE A 220 9.52 -10.34 -1.59
CA PHE A 220 10.37 -11.41 -1.11
C PHE A 220 10.99 -12.23 -2.25
N GLY A 221 10.20 -12.51 -3.31
CA GLY A 221 10.69 -13.18 -4.52
C GLY A 221 11.67 -12.33 -5.33
N HIS A 222 11.30 -11.10 -5.65
CA HIS A 222 12.07 -10.29 -6.61
C HIS A 222 13.11 -9.37 -5.97
N ASP A 223 12.96 -8.96 -4.69
CA ASP A 223 13.98 -8.12 -4.03
C ASP A 223 15.04 -8.95 -3.28
N ILE A 224 14.64 -10.07 -2.67
CA ILE A 224 15.51 -10.97 -1.90
C ILE A 224 15.84 -12.23 -2.71
N GLY A 225 15.05 -12.57 -3.72
CA GLY A 225 15.24 -13.77 -4.55
C GLY A 225 14.81 -15.05 -3.84
N ILE A 226 13.89 -15.00 -2.88
CA ILE A 226 13.40 -16.19 -2.16
C ILE A 226 12.05 -16.61 -2.74
N THR A 227 12.02 -17.82 -3.29
CA THR A 227 10.79 -18.43 -3.83
C THR A 227 9.76 -18.65 -2.75
N ASN A 228 8.50 -18.49 -3.10
CA ASN A 228 7.36 -18.61 -2.19
C ASN A 228 6.10 -19.02 -2.98
N PRO A 229 4.92 -19.23 -2.36
CA PRO A 229 3.72 -19.68 -3.07
C PRO A 229 3.21 -18.78 -4.20
N VAL A 230 3.64 -17.52 -4.26
CA VAL A 230 3.31 -16.59 -5.34
C VAL A 230 4.43 -16.55 -6.41
N VAL A 231 5.69 -16.53 -5.97
CA VAL A 231 6.88 -16.56 -6.82
C VAL A 231 7.52 -17.94 -6.70
N THR A 232 7.06 -18.88 -7.51
CA THR A 232 7.40 -20.30 -7.37
C THR A 232 8.71 -20.71 -8.07
N THR A 233 9.34 -19.80 -8.80
CA THR A 233 10.57 -20.05 -9.56
C THR A 233 11.59 -18.98 -9.26
N GLU A 234 12.88 -19.35 -9.27
CA GLU A 234 13.99 -18.41 -9.19
C GLU A 234 13.95 -17.40 -10.34
N ASP A 235 14.32 -16.16 -10.07
CA ASP A 235 14.58 -15.20 -11.14
C ASP A 235 15.80 -15.65 -11.98
N CYS A 236 15.68 -15.49 -13.29
CA CYS A 236 16.69 -15.93 -14.24
C CYS A 236 17.72 -14.82 -14.48
N PRO A 237 18.95 -14.92 -13.92
CA PRO A 237 19.95 -13.87 -14.08
C PRO A 237 20.19 -13.54 -15.54
N GLN A 238 19.98 -12.29 -15.93
CA GLN A 238 20.06 -11.81 -17.31
C GLN A 238 19.24 -12.68 -18.30
N GLY A 239 18.09 -13.22 -17.84
CA GLY A 239 17.23 -14.13 -18.61
C GLY A 239 17.75 -15.57 -18.73
N ASN A 240 18.89 -15.90 -18.14
CA ASN A 240 19.45 -17.25 -18.16
C ASN A 240 18.98 -18.08 -16.95
N CYS A 241 18.01 -18.95 -17.18
CA CYS A 241 17.49 -19.86 -16.16
C CYS A 241 18.36 -21.11 -15.92
N SER A 242 19.49 -21.25 -16.61
CA SER A 242 20.44 -22.35 -16.40
C SER A 242 21.38 -22.04 -15.23
N ILE A 243 20.84 -21.98 -14.01
CA ILE A 243 21.61 -21.66 -12.81
C ILE A 243 22.41 -22.88 -12.36
N PRO A 244 23.76 -22.76 -12.17
CA PRO A 244 24.56 -23.87 -11.65
C PRO A 244 24.06 -24.36 -10.31
N GLY A 245 23.95 -25.71 -10.15
CA GLY A 245 23.36 -26.30 -8.95
C GLY A 245 24.11 -26.02 -7.65
N ASN A 246 25.36 -25.56 -7.71
CA ASN A 246 26.11 -25.09 -6.55
C ASN A 246 25.78 -23.63 -6.17
N CYS A 247 25.07 -22.89 -7.03
CA CYS A 247 24.65 -21.51 -6.77
C CYS A 247 23.27 -21.42 -6.11
N VAL A 248 22.53 -22.51 -6.03
CA VAL A 248 21.22 -22.60 -5.38
C VAL A 248 21.26 -23.72 -4.38
N ARG A 249 21.14 -23.43 -3.11
CA ARG A 249 21.08 -24.45 -2.06
C ARG A 249 19.64 -24.93 -1.90
N ARG A 250 19.25 -25.89 -2.75
CA ARG A 250 17.89 -26.44 -2.81
C ARG A 250 17.40 -27.13 -1.53
N SER A 251 18.31 -27.52 -0.62
CA SER A 251 17.90 -28.11 0.67
C SER A 251 17.14 -27.11 1.57
N GLU A 252 17.15 -25.86 1.18
CA GLU A 252 16.57 -24.75 1.89
C GLU A 252 15.68 -23.88 1.00
N LEU A 253 14.91 -24.51 0.13
CA LEU A 253 13.73 -23.92 -0.50
C LEU A 253 12.70 -23.59 0.61
N ASN A 254 13.15 -22.80 1.57
CA ASN A 254 12.55 -22.70 2.88
C ASN A 254 11.22 -22.00 2.86
N ASP A 255 10.98 -21.21 1.85
CA ASP A 255 9.73 -20.48 1.82
C ASP A 255 8.74 -20.97 0.76
N MET A 256 8.98 -22.15 0.16
CA MET A 256 7.99 -22.77 -0.73
C MET A 256 6.63 -23.02 -0.04
N ASN A 257 6.60 -23.08 1.29
CA ASN A 257 5.38 -23.14 2.09
C ASN A 257 4.87 -21.77 2.54
N GLY A 258 5.65 -20.70 2.40
CA GLY A 258 5.26 -19.31 2.69
C GLY A 258 5.32 -18.90 4.17
N VAL A 259 6.01 -19.66 5.04
CA VAL A 259 6.06 -19.34 6.48
C VAL A 259 6.70 -17.98 6.74
N GLU A 260 7.86 -17.72 6.17
CA GLU A 260 8.61 -16.49 6.35
C GLU A 260 7.88 -15.29 5.69
N THR A 261 7.25 -15.53 4.54
CA THR A 261 6.38 -14.53 3.88
C THR A 261 5.21 -14.15 4.78
N VAL A 262 4.54 -15.12 5.40
CA VAL A 262 3.43 -14.88 6.35
C VAL A 262 3.92 -14.15 7.59
N GLN A 263 5.07 -14.49 8.13
CA GLN A 263 5.66 -13.79 9.28
C GLN A 263 5.95 -12.31 8.96
N MET A 264 6.48 -12.00 7.77
CA MET A 264 6.67 -10.61 7.35
C MET A 264 5.34 -9.87 7.15
N TYR A 265 4.34 -10.55 6.57
CA TYR A 265 2.99 -10.02 6.49
C TYR A 265 2.44 -9.70 7.88
N ASP A 266 2.62 -10.58 8.88
CA ASP A 266 2.18 -10.39 10.26
C ASP A 266 2.78 -9.13 10.91
N PHE A 267 4.04 -8.82 10.63
CA PHE A 267 4.62 -7.53 11.04
C PHE A 267 3.88 -6.36 10.41
N LEU A 268 3.70 -6.37 9.09
CA LEU A 268 3.18 -5.23 8.35
C LEU A 268 1.67 -5.03 8.56
N VAL A 269 0.90 -6.11 8.69
CA VAL A 269 -0.56 -6.01 8.92
C VAL A 269 -0.87 -5.36 10.26
N TYR A 270 -0.01 -5.55 11.24
CA TYR A 270 -0.16 -4.96 12.57
C TYR A 270 0.68 -3.70 12.80
N LEU A 271 1.47 -3.26 11.81
CA LEU A 271 2.26 -2.05 11.92
C LEU A 271 1.36 -0.81 11.95
N ALA A 272 1.46 -0.04 13.02
CA ALA A 272 0.61 1.13 13.20
C ALA A 272 0.86 2.21 12.12
N PRO A 273 -0.17 2.92 11.66
CA PRO A 273 0.00 4.09 10.82
C PRO A 273 0.68 5.23 11.58
N ASN A 274 1.29 6.16 10.85
CA ASN A 274 1.60 7.45 11.45
C ASN A 274 0.30 8.20 11.73
N THR A 275 0.22 8.83 12.90
CA THR A 275 -0.91 9.68 13.25
C THR A 275 -0.66 11.08 12.69
N PRO A 276 -1.46 11.56 11.73
CA PRO A 276 -1.33 12.93 11.25
C PRO A 276 -1.47 13.93 12.39
N GLY A 277 -0.63 14.96 12.37
CA GLY A 277 -0.74 16.08 13.29
C GLY A 277 -1.99 16.92 13.02
N THR A 278 -2.35 17.75 13.98
CA THR A 278 -3.50 18.69 13.82
C THR A 278 -3.18 19.85 12.86
N GLY A 279 -1.90 20.07 12.60
CA GLY A 279 -1.37 20.99 11.60
C GLY A 279 -1.88 22.44 11.71
N ASN A 280 -1.72 23.18 10.62
CA ASN A 280 -2.22 24.53 10.43
C ASN A 280 -3.66 24.49 9.89
N SER A 281 -4.65 25.02 10.62
CA SER A 281 -6.06 24.99 10.21
C SER A 281 -6.36 25.78 8.93
N ASN A 282 -5.68 26.91 8.70
CA ASN A 282 -5.78 27.64 7.43
C ASN A 282 -5.19 26.80 6.29
N GLY A 283 -4.03 26.17 6.51
CA GLY A 283 -3.43 25.25 5.56
C GLY A 283 -4.35 24.08 5.20
N GLN A 284 -5.06 23.50 6.19
CA GLN A 284 -6.05 22.45 5.93
C GLN A 284 -7.24 22.97 5.10
N ALA A 285 -7.73 24.17 5.40
CA ALA A 285 -8.80 24.80 4.62
C ALA A 285 -8.34 25.04 3.16
N LEU A 286 -7.12 25.51 2.97
CA LEU A 286 -6.51 25.71 1.65
C LEU A 286 -6.33 24.38 0.91
N PHE A 287 -5.83 23.34 1.57
CA PHE A 287 -5.69 21.98 1.01
C PHE A 287 -7.02 21.48 0.40
N ASN A 288 -8.12 21.70 1.10
CA ASN A 288 -9.45 21.35 0.61
C ASN A 288 -9.92 22.28 -0.53
N SER A 289 -9.78 23.61 -0.35
CA SER A 289 -10.42 24.58 -1.24
C SER A 289 -9.74 24.69 -2.60
N ILE A 290 -8.41 24.49 -2.69
CA ILE A 290 -7.70 24.51 -3.97
C ILE A 290 -7.70 23.18 -4.70
N GLY A 291 -8.23 22.10 -4.07
CA GLY A 291 -8.48 20.82 -4.71
C GLY A 291 -7.45 19.72 -4.44
N CYS A 292 -6.48 19.89 -3.52
CA CYS A 292 -5.54 18.81 -3.15
C CYS A 292 -6.28 17.56 -2.63
N ALA A 293 -7.35 17.78 -1.85
CA ALA A 293 -8.18 16.72 -1.27
C ALA A 293 -8.98 15.91 -2.32
N LEU A 294 -9.02 16.33 -3.57
CA LEU A 294 -9.70 15.57 -4.64
C LEU A 294 -8.96 14.27 -4.99
N CYS A 295 -7.63 14.25 -4.88
CA CYS A 295 -6.80 13.06 -4.98
C CYS A 295 -6.37 12.58 -3.59
N HIS A 296 -5.89 13.50 -2.76
CA HIS A 296 -5.48 13.20 -1.39
C HIS A 296 -6.67 13.20 -0.44
N LEU A 297 -7.61 12.25 -0.65
CA LEU A 297 -8.79 12.05 0.17
C LEU A 297 -8.37 11.85 1.63
N PRO A 298 -8.91 12.62 2.60
CA PRO A 298 -8.42 12.59 3.97
C PRO A 298 -8.52 11.21 4.64
N SER A 299 -9.61 10.49 4.44
CA SER A 299 -9.84 9.25 5.19
C SER A 299 -10.74 8.25 4.48
N TYR A 300 -10.50 6.97 4.77
CA TYR A 300 -11.42 5.85 4.57
C TYR A 300 -11.84 5.26 5.92
N THR A 301 -12.66 4.23 5.88
CA THR A 301 -12.97 3.35 7.02
C THR A 301 -12.74 1.91 6.56
N THR A 302 -12.08 1.11 7.39
CA THR A 302 -11.92 -0.32 7.12
C THR A 302 -13.23 -1.07 7.30
N ASP A 303 -13.30 -2.28 6.76
CA ASP A 303 -14.46 -3.16 6.88
C ASP A 303 -14.87 -3.39 8.34
N LEU A 304 -16.17 -3.64 8.56
CA LEU A 304 -16.74 -3.85 9.90
C LEU A 304 -16.18 -5.08 10.61
N ASN A 305 -15.86 -6.12 9.86
CA ASN A 305 -15.45 -7.42 10.37
C ASN A 305 -14.21 -7.92 9.62
N VAL A 306 -13.08 -7.25 9.83
CA VAL A 306 -11.82 -7.67 9.23
C VAL A 306 -11.37 -8.98 9.86
N ALA A 307 -11.25 -10.01 9.03
CA ALA A 307 -10.57 -11.25 9.39
C ALA A 307 -9.25 -11.33 8.60
N ILE A 308 -8.22 -11.96 9.14
CA ILE A 308 -7.03 -12.27 8.35
C ILE A 308 -7.47 -13.14 7.17
N PRO A 309 -7.14 -12.77 5.93
CA PRO A 309 -7.42 -13.61 4.77
C PRO A 309 -6.79 -15.00 4.97
N VAL A 310 -7.35 -16.01 4.31
CA VAL A 310 -6.69 -17.30 4.20
C VAL A 310 -5.29 -17.05 3.63
N ASP A 311 -4.28 -17.33 4.41
CA ASP A 311 -2.88 -17.19 4.00
C ASP A 311 -2.38 -18.48 3.32
N PHE A 312 -1.12 -18.50 2.93
CA PHE A 312 -0.51 -19.66 2.28
C PHE A 312 -0.45 -20.91 3.18
N LEU A 313 -0.58 -20.74 4.49
CA LEU A 313 -0.55 -21.81 5.47
C LEU A 313 -1.93 -22.42 5.72
N GLY A 314 -2.97 -21.86 5.08
CA GLY A 314 -4.36 -22.30 5.26
C GLY A 314 -4.95 -21.85 6.60
N HIS A 315 -4.38 -20.83 7.24
CA HIS A 315 -5.01 -20.22 8.40
C HIS A 315 -6.34 -19.61 7.96
N VAL A 316 -7.42 -20.20 8.45
CA VAL A 316 -8.78 -19.76 8.11
C VAL A 316 -9.21 -18.64 9.04
N ASN A 317 -10.09 -17.78 8.52
CA ASN A 317 -10.77 -16.70 9.20
C ASN A 317 -10.99 -16.98 10.70
N GLY A 318 -10.16 -16.36 11.52
CA GLY A 318 -10.39 -16.26 12.97
C GLY A 318 -11.51 -15.25 13.28
N PRO A 319 -11.77 -14.98 14.55
CA PRO A 319 -12.68 -13.91 14.95
C PRO A 319 -12.19 -12.56 14.39
N PRO A 320 -13.09 -11.57 14.19
CA PRO A 320 -12.71 -10.26 13.67
C PRO A 320 -11.55 -9.64 14.46
N ILE A 321 -10.57 -9.10 13.73
CA ILE A 321 -9.41 -8.41 14.31
C ILE A 321 -9.86 -6.99 14.64
N LEU A 322 -10.25 -6.77 15.89
CA LEU A 322 -10.80 -5.50 16.33
C LEU A 322 -9.93 -4.27 16.01
N PRO A 323 -8.58 -4.32 16.16
CA PRO A 323 -7.71 -3.23 15.78
C PRO A 323 -7.71 -2.88 14.28
N LEU A 324 -8.17 -3.78 13.42
CA LEU A 324 -8.29 -3.55 11.97
C LEU A 324 -9.74 -3.31 11.53
N SER A 325 -10.75 -3.64 12.37
CA SER A 325 -12.17 -3.61 12.00
C SER A 325 -12.80 -2.26 12.32
N ASN A 326 -13.54 -1.69 11.36
CA ASN A 326 -14.25 -0.42 11.49
C ASN A 326 -13.34 0.73 12.00
N GLN A 327 -12.12 0.81 11.48
CA GLN A 327 -11.13 1.80 11.88
C GLN A 327 -11.09 2.97 10.89
N PRO A 328 -10.91 4.22 11.35
CA PRO A 328 -10.61 5.35 10.48
C PRO A 328 -9.18 5.20 9.93
N VAL A 329 -9.02 5.39 8.62
CA VAL A 329 -7.76 5.31 7.89
C VAL A 329 -7.44 6.69 7.33
N ASN A 330 -6.76 7.52 8.12
CA ASN A 330 -6.49 8.93 7.80
C ASN A 330 -5.24 9.05 6.91
N LEU A 331 -5.26 8.39 5.75
CA LEU A 331 -4.09 8.23 4.89
C LEU A 331 -3.84 9.40 3.94
N TYR A 332 -4.82 10.27 3.67
CA TYR A 332 -4.73 11.34 2.69
C TYR A 332 -4.36 10.83 1.28
N SER A 333 -5.14 9.89 0.79
CA SER A 333 -5.04 9.31 -0.55
C SER A 333 -6.38 8.68 -0.94
N ASP A 334 -6.76 8.77 -2.20
CA ASP A 334 -7.90 8.03 -2.75
C ASP A 334 -7.51 6.64 -3.29
N LEU A 335 -6.22 6.28 -3.26
CA LEU A 335 -5.64 5.04 -3.75
C LEU A 335 -5.82 4.79 -5.26
N LEU A 336 -6.37 5.76 -6.00
CA LEU A 336 -6.53 5.69 -7.44
C LEU A 336 -5.21 6.00 -8.17
N ILE A 337 -5.13 5.58 -9.43
CA ILE A 337 -4.09 6.01 -10.34
C ILE A 337 -4.57 7.25 -11.11
N HIS A 338 -3.69 8.25 -11.19
CA HIS A 338 -3.92 9.52 -11.89
C HIS A 338 -2.83 9.77 -12.92
N ASP A 339 -3.19 10.32 -14.07
CA ASP A 339 -2.21 10.79 -15.03
C ASP A 339 -1.52 12.06 -14.52
N MET A 340 -0.24 11.95 -14.21
CA MET A 340 0.58 13.03 -13.68
C MET A 340 1.37 13.76 -14.77
N GLY A 341 1.10 13.44 -16.04
CA GLY A 341 1.73 14.05 -17.20
C GLY A 341 3.17 13.61 -17.44
N PRO A 342 3.78 14.06 -18.54
CA PRO A 342 5.10 13.58 -18.98
C PRO A 342 6.24 13.96 -18.02
N GLY A 343 6.08 15.00 -17.20
CA GLY A 343 7.12 15.44 -16.25
C GLY A 343 7.39 14.45 -15.12
N LEU A 344 6.43 13.60 -14.79
CA LEU A 344 6.54 12.55 -13.78
C LEU A 344 6.48 11.13 -14.38
N ALA A 345 6.31 10.97 -15.69
CA ALA A 345 6.29 9.67 -16.32
C ALA A 345 7.63 8.94 -16.18
N ASP A 346 7.58 7.63 -15.85
CA ASP A 346 8.71 6.71 -15.99
C ASP A 346 8.61 5.87 -17.28
N ASN A 347 7.49 5.98 -18.00
CA ASN A 347 7.15 5.25 -19.22
C ASN A 347 7.09 3.72 -19.04
N ILE A 348 6.94 3.23 -17.82
CA ILE A 348 6.83 1.81 -17.48
C ILE A 348 5.40 1.52 -17.02
N PRO A 349 4.56 0.89 -17.85
CA PRO A 349 3.21 0.50 -17.44
C PRO A 349 3.23 -0.68 -16.49
N GLN A 350 2.22 -0.75 -15.58
CA GLN A 350 1.99 -1.91 -14.70
C GLN A 350 0.49 -2.14 -14.49
N GLY A 351 0.00 -3.32 -14.87
CA GLY A 351 -1.43 -3.57 -14.95
C GLY A 351 -2.07 -2.62 -15.97
N GLU A 352 -3.17 -1.97 -15.59
CA GLU A 352 -3.83 -0.96 -16.41
C GLU A 352 -3.19 0.43 -16.32
N ALA A 353 -2.27 0.63 -15.36
CA ALA A 353 -1.60 1.92 -15.19
C ALA A 353 -0.58 2.17 -16.29
N SER A 354 -0.72 3.27 -17.02
CA SER A 354 0.23 3.72 -18.04
C SER A 354 1.55 4.22 -17.44
N GLY A 355 2.52 4.55 -18.30
CA GLY A 355 3.81 5.10 -17.88
C GLY A 355 3.73 6.45 -17.17
N SER A 356 2.69 7.25 -17.38
CA SER A 356 2.47 8.55 -16.72
C SER A 356 1.51 8.50 -15.53
N GLN A 357 0.82 7.37 -15.32
CA GLN A 357 -0.12 7.21 -14.21
C GLN A 357 0.57 6.70 -12.95
N TRP A 358 0.18 7.27 -11.82
CA TRP A 358 0.71 6.95 -10.49
C TRP A 358 -0.41 6.87 -9.47
N ARG A 359 -0.31 5.91 -8.55
CA ARG A 359 -1.21 5.86 -7.40
C ARG A 359 -1.01 7.08 -6.52
N THR A 360 -2.10 7.70 -6.10
CA THR A 360 -2.03 8.75 -5.08
C THR A 360 -1.32 8.19 -3.83
N THR A 361 -0.14 8.74 -3.56
CA THR A 361 0.66 8.30 -2.40
C THR A 361 -0.01 8.76 -1.11
N PRO A 362 -0.19 7.89 -0.10
CA PRO A 362 -0.57 8.30 1.24
C PRO A 362 0.35 9.39 1.79
N LEU A 363 -0.23 10.44 2.38
CA LEU A 363 0.54 11.54 2.94
C LEU A 363 0.81 11.38 4.44
N TRP A 364 0.17 10.43 5.13
CA TRP A 364 0.54 10.13 6.51
C TRP A 364 2.02 9.77 6.61
N GLY A 365 2.70 10.32 7.60
CA GLY A 365 4.16 10.18 7.73
C GLY A 365 4.98 11.08 6.81
N LEU A 366 4.36 12.05 6.12
CA LEU A 366 5.10 13.04 5.35
C LEU A 366 6.01 13.90 6.24
N SER A 367 5.63 14.11 7.51
CA SER A 367 6.43 14.79 8.53
C SER A 367 7.83 14.21 8.71
N PHE A 368 8.06 12.95 8.37
CA PHE A 368 9.37 12.29 8.47
C PHE A 368 10.10 12.22 7.12
N ARG A 369 9.45 12.58 6.01
CA ARG A 369 10.05 12.44 4.69
C ARG A 369 10.97 13.61 4.36
N THR A 370 12.15 13.26 3.86
CA THR A 370 13.17 14.24 3.41
C THR A 370 13.37 14.24 1.91
N VAL A 371 12.79 13.26 1.20
CA VAL A 371 12.80 13.17 -0.26
C VAL A 371 11.38 12.87 -0.75
N TYR A 372 11.01 13.42 -1.89
CA TYR A 372 9.64 13.41 -2.40
C TYR A 372 9.57 12.88 -3.82
N LEU A 373 8.37 12.48 -4.23
CA LEU A 373 8.00 11.83 -5.48
C LEU A 373 8.46 10.35 -5.53
N HIS A 374 7.96 9.61 -6.53
CA HIS A 374 8.16 8.17 -6.67
C HIS A 374 9.63 7.75 -6.77
N ASP A 375 10.50 8.62 -7.23
CA ASP A 375 11.94 8.38 -7.43
C ASP A 375 12.85 9.21 -6.51
N GLY A 376 12.27 10.05 -5.64
CA GLY A 376 13.03 10.88 -4.71
C GLY A 376 13.86 11.99 -5.36
N ARG A 377 13.43 12.46 -6.54
CA ARG A 377 14.16 13.47 -7.33
C ARG A 377 14.25 14.86 -6.71
N THR A 378 13.56 15.10 -5.61
CA THR A 378 13.61 16.39 -4.91
C THR A 378 13.51 16.24 -3.39
N THR A 379 14.21 17.13 -2.68
CA THR A 379 14.11 17.33 -1.24
C THR A 379 13.25 18.54 -0.87
N ASN A 380 12.76 19.26 -1.86
CA ASN A 380 11.95 20.48 -1.67
C ASN A 380 10.47 20.16 -1.90
N LEU A 381 9.66 20.30 -0.84
CA LEU A 381 8.21 19.99 -0.88
C LEU A 381 7.47 20.88 -1.88
N THR A 382 7.76 22.19 -1.92
CA THR A 382 7.16 23.11 -2.90
C THR A 382 7.46 22.68 -4.33
N LYS A 383 8.70 22.25 -4.60
CA LYS A 383 9.08 21.69 -5.90
C LYS A 383 8.33 20.40 -6.20
N ALA A 384 8.19 19.51 -5.22
CA ALA A 384 7.40 18.31 -5.40
C ALA A 384 5.96 18.62 -5.79
N ILE A 385 5.31 19.54 -5.08
CA ILE A 385 3.95 20.00 -5.41
C ILE A 385 3.89 20.57 -6.82
N THR A 386 4.79 21.47 -7.18
CA THR A 386 4.77 22.15 -8.50
C THR A 386 5.15 21.26 -9.68
N MET A 387 5.70 20.07 -9.43
CA MET A 387 5.96 19.06 -10.46
C MET A 387 4.75 18.20 -10.80
N HIS A 388 3.67 18.26 -10.02
CA HIS A 388 2.43 17.61 -10.39
C HIS A 388 1.88 18.19 -11.68
N GLY A 389 1.57 17.35 -12.66
CA GLY A 389 1.01 17.74 -13.97
C GLY A 389 -0.25 16.95 -14.30
N GLY A 390 -0.54 16.77 -15.59
CA GLY A 390 -1.69 15.99 -16.04
C GLY A 390 -2.99 16.43 -15.38
N GLU A 391 -3.67 15.53 -14.71
CA GLU A 391 -4.93 15.79 -14.00
C GLU A 391 -4.78 16.86 -12.91
N ALA A 392 -3.62 16.99 -12.27
CA ALA A 392 -3.39 17.96 -11.20
C ALA A 392 -3.13 19.40 -11.69
N THR A 393 -3.07 19.65 -12.99
CA THR A 393 -2.64 20.94 -13.56
C THR A 393 -3.44 22.14 -13.02
N GLN A 394 -4.76 22.02 -12.88
CA GLN A 394 -5.60 23.12 -12.39
C GLN A 394 -5.35 23.39 -10.89
N VAL A 395 -5.17 22.33 -10.09
CA VAL A 395 -4.84 22.43 -8.65
C VAL A 395 -3.48 23.12 -8.46
N ILE A 396 -2.49 22.78 -9.28
CA ILE A 396 -1.16 23.39 -9.22
C ILE A 396 -1.19 24.86 -9.63
N ASN A 397 -2.03 25.24 -10.59
CA ASN A 397 -2.23 26.64 -10.94
C ASN A 397 -2.89 27.39 -9.77
N ALA A 398 -3.87 26.80 -9.09
CA ALA A 398 -4.47 27.39 -7.90
C ALA A 398 -3.44 27.54 -6.75
N PHE A 399 -2.59 26.53 -6.52
CA PHE A 399 -1.48 26.61 -5.55
C PHE A 399 -0.53 27.79 -5.86
N LYS A 400 -0.13 27.93 -7.12
CA LYS A 400 0.77 29.01 -7.56
C LYS A 400 0.15 30.39 -7.44
N ALA A 401 -1.18 30.49 -7.46
CA ALA A 401 -1.93 31.75 -7.30
C ALA A 401 -2.12 32.16 -5.83
N LEU A 402 -1.84 31.29 -4.86
CA LEU A 402 -1.91 31.61 -3.44
C LEU A 402 -0.89 32.69 -3.07
N SER A 403 -1.23 33.49 -2.05
CA SER A 403 -0.26 34.40 -1.43
C SER A 403 0.92 33.61 -0.81
N PRO A 404 2.11 34.20 -0.64
CA PRO A 404 3.22 33.54 0.04
C PRO A 404 2.87 33.05 1.46
N ALA A 405 2.00 33.78 2.18
CA ALA A 405 1.54 33.38 3.51
C ALA A 405 0.65 32.13 3.45
N ASP A 406 -0.30 32.11 2.51
CA ASP A 406 -1.19 30.95 2.31
C ASP A 406 -0.42 29.72 1.84
N GLN A 407 0.59 29.90 0.97
CA GLN A 407 1.48 28.79 0.58
C GLN A 407 2.23 28.24 1.80
N ALA A 408 2.75 29.10 2.68
CA ALA A 408 3.42 28.68 3.90
C ALA A 408 2.49 27.91 4.85
N ASP A 409 1.25 28.38 5.03
CA ASP A 409 0.24 27.71 5.85
C ASP A 409 -0.11 26.32 5.29
N LEU A 410 -0.31 26.21 3.97
CA LEU A 410 -0.57 24.96 3.29
C LEU A 410 0.60 23.97 3.43
N LEU A 411 1.83 24.43 3.25
CA LEU A 411 3.03 23.61 3.44
C LEU A 411 3.17 23.14 4.87
N ALA A 412 2.90 24.01 5.87
CA ALA A 412 2.91 23.64 7.28
C ALA A 412 1.88 22.56 7.61
N PHE A 413 0.67 22.64 7.03
CA PHE A 413 -0.32 21.60 7.15
C PHE A 413 0.16 20.27 6.55
N ILE A 414 0.61 20.28 5.29
CA ILE A 414 1.08 19.07 4.60
C ILE A 414 2.25 18.42 5.35
N GLN A 415 3.17 19.22 5.88
CA GLN A 415 4.31 18.72 6.67
C GLN A 415 3.90 18.17 8.04
N SER A 416 2.70 18.43 8.52
CA SER A 416 2.20 17.86 9.77
C SER A 416 1.57 16.47 9.60
N LEU A 417 1.35 16.05 8.37
CA LEU A 417 0.80 14.73 8.03
C LEU A 417 1.91 13.63 8.06
#